data_d44cf4da2b485f653eed18766dbde098
#
_entry.id   d44cf4da2b485f653eed18766dbde098
#
_cell.length_a   1.000
_cell.length_b   1.000
_cell.length_c   1.000
_cell.angle_alpha   90.00
_cell.angle_beta   90.00
_cell.angle_gamma   90.00
#
_symmetry.space_group_name_H-M   'P 1'
#
loop_
_entity.id
_entity.type
_entity.pdbx_description
1 polymer ?
#
loop_
_entity_poly.entity_id
_entity_poly.type
_entity_poly.pdbx_seq_one_letter_code
_entity_poly.pdbx_strand_id
1 'polypeptide(L)'
;MEAKIKNIVNENSKEMIESLKSAVRINSVMDEKTATETMPFGKGVDDALRKTLEIAESLGFKTVYKDGYYGYAEVGEGEELIGILGHIDVVPVGDESKWKYEPFSATEEDGYVYGRGTQDDKGPTIAAMYAVKALLDAGVTFSKRVRFIIGGDEENLWRCISKYTEDGEEIPSMGFTPDSSFPVTNAEKSLVQFYLRGKGSKNLNLAISGALNAVPGEANYTGELADKLSDKLDELNFEYKKEENQVTVIGKRVHAASADKGINAIERLCKALYEIGVKDDVVRFVAELSDSVGSKILPNCIDDVSGILTLNLGELIINENESILGYDSRIPVKYTIENLEDAVKEKASGYDLEFEEFDRLKSLYVPADSDLIKTLVSVYEQETGLEGTPLSSGGATYAKALDNCVAFGAMFPFDEKTEHQENERINIKNLIKATEIYALAVYRLLCL
;
A
#
# COMPACT_ATOMS: atom_id res chain seq x y z
N MET A 1 -4.68 19.26 -30.52
CA MET A 1 -3.68 18.23 -30.14
C MET A 1 -4.35 17.13 -29.32
N GLU A 2 -5.03 17.42 -28.21
CA GLU A 2 -5.65 16.44 -27.30
C GLU A 2 -6.56 15.42 -27.98
N ALA A 3 -7.44 15.85 -28.91
CA ALA A 3 -8.28 14.92 -29.67
C ALA A 3 -7.45 13.95 -30.55
N LYS A 4 -6.33 14.42 -31.14
CA LYS A 4 -5.41 13.57 -31.89
C LYS A 4 -4.76 12.52 -30.99
N ILE A 5 -4.30 12.93 -29.82
CA ILE A 5 -3.69 12.02 -28.83
C ILE A 5 -4.67 10.90 -28.44
N LYS A 6 -5.92 11.25 -28.09
CA LYS A 6 -6.95 10.26 -27.72
C LYS A 6 -7.28 9.30 -28.87
N ASN A 7 -7.34 9.77 -30.09
CA ASN A 7 -7.54 8.88 -31.24
C ASN A 7 -6.41 7.86 -31.37
N ILE A 8 -5.15 8.29 -31.21
CA ILE A 8 -3.99 7.40 -31.27
C ILE A 8 -3.99 6.39 -30.11
N VAL A 9 -4.37 6.82 -28.88
CA VAL A 9 -4.55 5.88 -27.76
C VAL A 9 -5.54 4.77 -28.13
N ASN A 10 -6.68 5.12 -28.74
CA ASN A 10 -7.69 4.15 -29.16
C ASN A 10 -7.19 3.25 -30.30
N GLU A 11 -6.44 3.79 -31.26
CA GLU A 11 -5.82 3.00 -32.35
C GLU A 11 -4.82 1.98 -31.82
N ASN A 12 -4.01 2.37 -30.80
CA ASN A 12 -2.98 1.52 -30.17
C ASN A 12 -3.55 0.57 -29.08
N SER A 13 -4.83 0.69 -28.73
CA SER A 13 -5.44 -0.03 -27.59
C SER A 13 -5.32 -1.54 -27.68
N LYS A 14 -5.47 -2.11 -28.88
CA LYS A 14 -5.34 -3.56 -29.08
C LYS A 14 -3.92 -4.05 -28.81
N GLU A 15 -2.92 -3.32 -29.27
CA GLU A 15 -1.51 -3.65 -29.06
C GLU A 15 -1.15 -3.50 -27.56
N MET A 16 -1.67 -2.48 -26.89
CA MET A 16 -1.55 -2.28 -25.46
C MET A 16 -2.08 -3.50 -24.67
N ILE A 17 -3.27 -4.00 -25.01
CA ILE A 17 -3.84 -5.16 -24.32
C ILE A 17 -3.01 -6.42 -24.59
N GLU A 18 -2.48 -6.63 -25.78
CA GLU A 18 -1.60 -7.77 -26.04
C GLU A 18 -0.25 -7.64 -25.29
N SER A 19 0.29 -6.44 -25.16
CA SER A 19 1.47 -6.17 -24.31
C SER A 19 1.19 -6.48 -22.85
N LEU A 20 0.06 -6.02 -22.29
CA LEU A 20 -0.39 -6.36 -20.96
C LEU A 20 -0.48 -7.88 -20.76
N LYS A 21 -1.18 -8.57 -21.66
CA LYS A 21 -1.34 -10.03 -21.61
C LYS A 21 0.01 -10.75 -21.62
N SER A 22 0.98 -10.25 -22.40
CA SER A 22 2.33 -10.82 -22.44
C SER A 22 3.08 -10.68 -21.13
N ALA A 23 2.92 -9.55 -20.42
CA ALA A 23 3.53 -9.31 -19.11
C ALA A 23 2.84 -10.12 -17.99
N VAL A 24 1.50 -10.20 -18.01
CA VAL A 24 0.71 -10.96 -17.01
C VAL A 24 1.02 -12.46 -17.07
N ARG A 25 1.34 -13.01 -18.26
CA ARG A 25 1.72 -14.43 -18.42
C ARG A 25 3.00 -14.82 -17.71
N ILE A 26 3.78 -13.88 -17.22
CA ILE A 26 4.99 -14.15 -16.45
C ILE A 26 4.62 -14.10 -14.96
N ASN A 27 4.82 -15.24 -14.27
CA ASN A 27 4.67 -15.32 -12.83
C ASN A 27 5.82 -14.57 -12.16
N SER A 28 5.56 -13.37 -11.67
CA SER A 28 6.52 -12.50 -10.99
C SER A 28 6.28 -12.39 -9.47
N VAL A 29 5.72 -13.43 -8.87
CA VAL A 29 5.76 -13.59 -7.41
C VAL A 29 7.21 -13.75 -6.97
N MET A 30 7.62 -13.03 -5.91
CA MET A 30 8.96 -13.16 -5.35
C MET A 30 9.26 -14.61 -4.97
N ASP A 31 10.40 -15.11 -5.39
CA ASP A 31 10.85 -16.49 -5.12
C ASP A 31 12.32 -16.53 -4.67
N GLU A 32 12.51 -16.59 -3.37
CA GLU A 32 13.84 -16.68 -2.75
C GLU A 32 14.64 -17.90 -3.19
N LYS A 33 13.99 -19.00 -3.63
CA LYS A 33 14.68 -20.22 -4.07
C LYS A 33 15.39 -20.05 -5.41
N THR A 34 14.93 -19.12 -6.24
CA THR A 34 15.54 -18.80 -7.53
C THR A 34 16.31 -17.49 -7.48
N ALA A 35 16.37 -16.83 -6.31
CA ALA A 35 17.11 -15.60 -6.12
C ALA A 35 18.62 -15.80 -6.29
N THR A 36 19.26 -14.82 -6.91
CA THR A 36 20.72 -14.75 -7.11
C THR A 36 21.17 -13.31 -6.89
N GLU A 37 22.48 -13.08 -6.93
CA GLU A 37 23.05 -11.73 -6.82
C GLU A 37 22.54 -10.77 -7.92
N THR A 38 22.26 -11.27 -9.13
CA THR A 38 21.75 -10.50 -10.26
C THR A 38 20.25 -10.70 -10.53
N MET A 39 19.57 -11.45 -9.70
CA MET A 39 18.11 -11.68 -9.71
C MET A 39 17.61 -11.75 -8.25
N PRO A 40 17.71 -10.66 -7.47
CA PRO A 40 17.53 -10.70 -6.02
C PRO A 40 16.11 -11.10 -5.57
N PHE A 41 15.13 -10.93 -6.44
CA PHE A 41 13.72 -11.24 -6.15
C PHE A 41 13.23 -12.53 -6.83
N GLY A 42 14.16 -13.28 -7.45
CA GLY A 42 13.89 -14.53 -8.14
C GLY A 42 13.70 -14.36 -9.65
N LYS A 43 13.76 -15.51 -10.33
CA LYS A 43 13.75 -15.56 -11.80
C LYS A 43 12.49 -14.97 -12.43
N GLY A 44 11.31 -15.20 -11.83
CA GLY A 44 10.04 -14.72 -12.38
C GLY A 44 9.94 -13.20 -12.39
N VAL A 45 10.44 -12.54 -11.35
CA VAL A 45 10.51 -11.07 -11.27
C VAL A 45 11.48 -10.51 -12.31
N ASP A 46 12.66 -11.14 -12.46
CA ASP A 46 13.66 -10.74 -13.46
C ASP A 46 13.11 -10.90 -14.89
N ASP A 47 12.46 -12.03 -15.19
CA ASP A 47 11.84 -12.28 -16.50
C ASP A 47 10.76 -11.21 -16.81
N ALA A 48 9.94 -10.81 -15.80
CA ALA A 48 8.92 -9.80 -15.96
C ALA A 48 9.52 -8.40 -16.17
N LEU A 49 10.58 -8.05 -15.43
CA LEU A 49 11.30 -6.80 -15.61
C LEU A 49 11.87 -6.66 -17.01
N ARG A 50 12.58 -7.70 -17.48
CA ARG A 50 13.14 -7.75 -18.85
C ARG A 50 12.04 -7.64 -19.91
N LYS A 51 10.92 -8.34 -19.70
CA LYS A 51 9.77 -8.27 -20.63
C LYS A 51 9.17 -6.88 -20.71
N THR A 52 9.04 -6.21 -19.56
CA THR A 52 8.51 -4.84 -19.52
C THR A 52 9.46 -3.85 -20.20
N LEU A 53 10.77 -4.00 -20.02
CA LEU A 53 11.78 -3.21 -20.75
C LEU A 53 11.78 -3.50 -22.26
N GLU A 54 11.60 -4.76 -22.68
CA GLU A 54 11.44 -5.13 -24.09
C GLU A 54 10.22 -4.46 -24.72
N ILE A 55 9.09 -4.42 -23.99
CA ILE A 55 7.89 -3.68 -24.42
C ILE A 55 8.24 -2.20 -24.58
N ALA A 56 8.87 -1.57 -23.59
CA ALA A 56 9.26 -0.16 -23.66
C ALA A 56 10.20 0.15 -24.84
N GLU A 57 11.17 -0.73 -25.13
CA GLU A 57 12.03 -0.59 -26.33
C GLU A 57 11.23 -0.65 -27.63
N SER A 58 10.26 -1.55 -27.72
CA SER A 58 9.38 -1.65 -28.91
C SER A 58 8.55 -0.38 -29.13
N LEU A 59 8.25 0.37 -28.06
CA LEU A 59 7.56 1.66 -28.10
C LEU A 59 8.50 2.84 -28.44
N GLY A 60 9.81 2.58 -28.57
CA GLY A 60 10.82 3.57 -28.94
C GLY A 60 11.49 4.27 -27.76
N PHE A 61 11.37 3.74 -26.54
CA PHE A 61 12.03 4.29 -25.36
C PHE A 61 13.46 3.75 -25.22
N LYS A 62 14.35 4.50 -24.63
CA LYS A 62 15.69 4.04 -24.24
C LYS A 62 15.59 3.36 -22.91
N THR A 63 16.06 2.12 -22.82
CA THR A 63 15.94 1.31 -21.60
C THR A 63 17.29 1.09 -20.92
N VAL A 64 17.22 0.92 -19.61
CA VAL A 64 18.34 0.51 -18.74
C VAL A 64 17.84 -0.59 -17.82
N TYR A 65 18.63 -1.63 -17.67
CA TYR A 65 18.40 -2.74 -16.76
C TYR A 65 19.48 -2.76 -15.68
N LYS A 66 19.11 -2.99 -14.44
CA LYS A 66 19.99 -2.95 -13.27
C LYS A 66 19.85 -4.22 -12.41
N ASP A 67 20.55 -5.25 -12.81
CA ASP A 67 20.79 -6.48 -12.05
C ASP A 67 19.57 -7.05 -11.32
N GLY A 68 18.39 -7.06 -12.00
CA GLY A 68 17.15 -7.60 -11.48
C GLY A 68 16.48 -6.78 -10.36
N TYR A 69 17.11 -5.71 -9.86
CA TYR A 69 16.48 -4.82 -8.87
C TYR A 69 15.44 -3.93 -9.49
N TYR A 70 15.82 -3.20 -10.53
CA TYR A 70 14.97 -2.28 -11.25
C TYR A 70 15.42 -2.11 -12.70
N GLY A 71 14.58 -1.48 -13.46
CA GLY A 71 14.95 -0.93 -14.76
C GLY A 71 14.28 0.41 -14.96
N TYR A 72 14.72 1.15 -15.97
CA TYR A 72 13.98 2.32 -16.39
C TYR A 72 13.92 2.44 -17.91
N ALA A 73 12.87 3.11 -18.37
CA ALA A 73 12.68 3.46 -19.77
C ALA A 73 12.48 4.96 -19.89
N GLU A 74 13.23 5.63 -20.78
CA GLU A 74 13.24 7.09 -20.87
C GLU A 74 13.03 7.57 -22.30
N VAL A 75 12.32 8.70 -22.43
CA VAL A 75 12.08 9.38 -23.70
C VAL A 75 12.08 10.90 -23.49
N GLY A 76 12.37 11.64 -24.56
CA GLY A 76 12.45 13.11 -24.54
C GLY A 76 13.85 13.61 -24.32
N GLU A 77 13.98 14.93 -24.34
CA GLU A 77 15.21 15.67 -24.14
C GLU A 77 14.92 16.84 -23.21
N GLY A 78 15.94 17.40 -22.60
CA GLY A 78 15.81 18.51 -21.64
C GLY A 78 16.41 18.19 -20.28
N GLU A 79 16.47 19.21 -19.43
CA GLU A 79 17.08 19.11 -18.10
C GLU A 79 16.08 18.52 -17.07
N GLU A 80 14.82 18.88 -17.16
CA GLU A 80 13.80 18.40 -16.23
C GLU A 80 13.37 16.97 -16.53
N LEU A 81 13.11 16.22 -15.46
CA LEU A 81 12.70 14.82 -15.50
C LEU A 81 11.35 14.64 -14.81
N ILE A 82 10.37 14.09 -15.56
CA ILE A 82 9.10 13.63 -15.03
C ILE A 82 9.21 12.12 -14.79
N GLY A 83 8.86 11.65 -13.58
CA GLY A 83 8.86 10.24 -13.22
C GLY A 83 7.48 9.61 -13.33
N ILE A 84 7.42 8.39 -13.87
CA ILE A 84 6.26 7.51 -13.76
C ILE A 84 6.78 6.22 -13.11
N LEU A 85 6.33 5.95 -11.89
CA LEU A 85 6.79 4.81 -11.11
C LEU A 85 5.81 3.67 -11.28
N GLY A 86 6.31 2.48 -11.55
CA GLY A 86 5.52 1.27 -11.61
C GLY A 86 6.29 0.06 -11.11
N HIS A 87 5.61 -1.03 -10.85
CA HIS A 87 6.23 -2.27 -10.46
C HIS A 87 5.73 -3.47 -11.26
N ILE A 88 6.50 -4.55 -11.24
CA ILE A 88 6.16 -5.76 -12.01
C ILE A 88 6.12 -7.01 -11.15
N ASP A 89 6.57 -6.93 -9.90
CA ASP A 89 6.34 -7.98 -8.91
C ASP A 89 4.85 -8.02 -8.52
N VAL A 90 4.40 -9.16 -8.06
CA VAL A 90 3.00 -9.37 -7.68
C VAL A 90 2.92 -10.22 -6.42
N VAL A 91 1.87 -10.02 -5.63
CA VAL A 91 1.60 -10.86 -4.46
C VAL A 91 1.28 -12.32 -4.85
N PRO A 92 1.45 -13.29 -3.94
CA PRO A 92 1.05 -14.66 -4.16
C PRO A 92 -0.42 -14.79 -4.59
N VAL A 93 -0.71 -15.79 -5.41
CA VAL A 93 -2.05 -15.98 -6.01
C VAL A 93 -3.11 -16.53 -5.04
N GLY A 94 -2.70 -16.95 -3.83
CA GLY A 94 -3.59 -17.55 -2.86
C GLY A 94 -4.02 -18.96 -3.25
N ASP A 95 -5.30 -19.26 -3.07
CA ASP A 95 -5.90 -20.57 -3.40
C ASP A 95 -6.27 -20.62 -4.89
N GLU A 96 -5.44 -21.29 -5.69
CA GLU A 96 -5.64 -21.42 -7.14
C GLU A 96 -6.99 -22.10 -7.50
N SER A 97 -7.54 -22.92 -6.61
CA SER A 97 -8.84 -23.58 -6.86
C SER A 97 -10.03 -22.59 -6.90
N LYS A 98 -9.85 -21.38 -6.42
CA LYS A 98 -10.85 -20.31 -6.43
C LYS A 98 -10.77 -19.40 -7.64
N TRP A 99 -9.73 -19.55 -8.46
CA TRP A 99 -9.59 -18.78 -9.67
C TRP A 99 -10.47 -19.35 -10.79
N LYS A 100 -11.22 -18.47 -11.47
CA LYS A 100 -12.03 -18.81 -12.66
C LYS A 100 -11.13 -19.24 -13.83
N TYR A 101 -9.98 -18.59 -13.97
CA TYR A 101 -8.93 -18.88 -14.96
C TYR A 101 -7.60 -19.02 -14.22
N GLU A 102 -6.66 -19.72 -14.84
CA GLU A 102 -5.29 -19.80 -14.34
C GLU A 102 -4.73 -18.39 -14.07
N PRO A 103 -4.14 -18.12 -12.88
CA PRO A 103 -3.74 -16.78 -12.45
C PRO A 103 -2.84 -16.01 -13.43
N PHE A 104 -2.04 -16.73 -14.22
CA PHE A 104 -1.13 -16.15 -15.21
C PHE A 104 -1.52 -16.47 -16.66
N SER A 105 -2.78 -16.85 -16.92
CA SER A 105 -3.26 -17.11 -18.29
C SER A 105 -3.48 -15.84 -19.12
N ALA A 106 -3.71 -14.71 -18.46
CA ALA A 106 -4.11 -13.46 -19.09
C ALA A 106 -5.33 -13.63 -20.00
N THR A 107 -6.36 -14.29 -19.47
CA THR A 107 -7.57 -14.60 -20.22
C THR A 107 -8.41 -13.35 -20.45
N GLU A 108 -8.76 -13.07 -21.71
CA GLU A 108 -9.67 -12.00 -22.05
C GLU A 108 -11.10 -12.55 -22.21
N GLU A 109 -12.04 -12.05 -21.40
CA GLU A 109 -13.45 -12.43 -21.46
C GLU A 109 -14.33 -11.30 -20.93
N ASP A 110 -15.49 -11.13 -21.55
CA ASP A 110 -16.53 -10.16 -21.15
C ASP A 110 -16.04 -8.70 -20.97
N GLY A 111 -15.01 -8.31 -21.73
CA GLY A 111 -14.42 -6.96 -21.65
C GLY A 111 -13.43 -6.77 -20.51
N TYR A 112 -12.95 -7.84 -19.91
CA TYR A 112 -11.90 -7.86 -18.90
C TYR A 112 -10.70 -8.69 -19.33
N VAL A 113 -9.54 -8.36 -18.82
CA VAL A 113 -8.36 -9.24 -18.78
C VAL A 113 -8.24 -9.77 -17.36
N TYR A 114 -8.30 -11.09 -17.20
CA TYR A 114 -8.15 -11.79 -15.93
C TYR A 114 -6.71 -12.23 -15.75
N GLY A 115 -6.16 -12.00 -14.56
CA GLY A 115 -4.85 -12.47 -14.16
C GLY A 115 -4.23 -11.63 -13.05
N ARG A 116 -3.35 -12.25 -12.25
CA ARG A 116 -2.59 -11.57 -11.21
C ARG A 116 -1.67 -10.52 -11.83
N GLY A 117 -1.70 -9.29 -11.30
CA GLY A 117 -0.96 -8.15 -11.81
C GLY A 117 -1.71 -7.36 -12.91
N THR A 118 -2.97 -7.69 -13.20
CA THR A 118 -3.75 -6.91 -14.18
C THR A 118 -4.18 -5.55 -13.64
N GLN A 119 -4.54 -5.45 -12.35
CA GLN A 119 -4.82 -4.19 -11.65
C GLN A 119 -3.58 -3.61 -10.99
N ASP A 120 -2.75 -4.46 -10.42
CA ASP A 120 -1.66 -4.11 -9.52
C ASP A 120 -0.37 -4.84 -9.94
N ASP A 121 0.55 -4.19 -10.64
CA ASP A 121 0.52 -2.86 -11.30
C ASP A 121 0.92 -2.97 -12.79
N LYS A 122 1.06 -4.23 -13.34
CA LYS A 122 1.50 -4.44 -14.74
C LYS A 122 0.56 -3.75 -15.74
N GLY A 123 -0.76 -3.80 -15.50
CA GLY A 123 -1.74 -3.18 -16.38
C GLY A 123 -1.61 -1.66 -16.44
N PRO A 124 -1.72 -0.96 -15.31
CA PRO A 124 -1.55 0.48 -15.23
C PRO A 124 -0.18 0.97 -15.73
N THR A 125 0.90 0.30 -15.37
CA THR A 125 2.26 0.62 -15.86
C THR A 125 2.34 0.56 -17.39
N ILE A 126 1.83 -0.50 -18.03
CA ILE A 126 1.82 -0.62 -19.48
C ILE A 126 0.89 0.43 -20.11
N ALA A 127 -0.26 0.70 -19.52
CA ALA A 127 -1.17 1.76 -19.97
C ALA A 127 -0.48 3.13 -19.99
N ALA A 128 0.28 3.45 -18.94
CA ALA A 128 1.06 4.70 -18.87
C ALA A 128 2.15 4.75 -19.95
N MET A 129 2.81 3.62 -20.28
CA MET A 129 3.78 3.56 -21.38
C MET A 129 3.12 3.85 -22.73
N TYR A 130 1.97 3.23 -23.00
CA TYR A 130 1.21 3.50 -24.24
C TYR A 130 0.63 4.91 -24.30
N ALA A 131 0.35 5.53 -23.16
CA ALA A 131 -0.01 6.94 -23.07
C ALA A 131 1.12 7.85 -23.60
N VAL A 132 2.36 7.62 -23.16
CA VAL A 132 3.54 8.37 -23.61
C VAL A 132 3.87 8.05 -25.08
N LYS A 133 3.72 6.80 -25.52
CA LYS A 133 3.81 6.40 -26.93
C LYS A 133 2.85 7.19 -27.81
N ALA A 134 1.60 7.37 -27.37
CA ALA A 134 0.61 8.14 -28.13
C ALA A 134 1.03 9.62 -28.30
N LEU A 135 1.76 10.20 -27.34
CA LEU A 135 2.34 11.56 -27.49
C LEU A 135 3.41 11.59 -28.57
N LEU A 136 4.30 10.60 -28.62
CA LEU A 136 5.31 10.47 -29.67
C LEU A 136 4.66 10.35 -31.05
N ASP A 137 3.68 9.48 -31.19
CA ASP A 137 2.96 9.25 -32.45
C ASP A 137 2.13 10.47 -32.88
N ALA A 138 1.65 11.25 -31.91
CA ALA A 138 1.00 12.53 -32.18
C ALA A 138 1.97 13.61 -32.66
N GLY A 139 3.28 13.40 -32.56
CA GLY A 139 4.30 14.36 -32.90
C GLY A 139 4.46 15.48 -31.84
N VAL A 140 4.17 15.17 -30.58
CA VAL A 140 4.42 16.10 -29.47
C VAL A 140 5.92 16.26 -29.28
N THR A 141 6.37 17.50 -29.15
CA THR A 141 7.76 17.80 -28.77
C THR A 141 7.89 17.68 -27.26
N PHE A 142 8.82 16.88 -26.81
CA PHE A 142 9.11 16.69 -25.39
C PHE A 142 10.12 17.75 -24.96
N SER A 143 9.65 18.73 -24.17
CA SER A 143 10.50 19.79 -23.58
C SER A 143 11.18 19.33 -22.29
N LYS A 144 10.72 18.20 -21.74
CA LYS A 144 11.25 17.52 -20.56
C LYS A 144 11.42 16.03 -20.88
N ARG A 145 12.26 15.34 -20.11
CA ARG A 145 12.35 13.87 -20.19
C ARG A 145 11.22 13.22 -19.38
N VAL A 146 10.75 12.09 -19.84
CA VAL A 146 9.82 11.22 -19.12
C VAL A 146 10.51 9.90 -18.89
N ARG A 147 10.62 9.48 -17.62
CA ARG A 147 11.24 8.22 -17.21
C ARG A 147 10.24 7.35 -16.47
N PHE A 148 10.04 6.15 -16.99
CA PHE A 148 9.38 5.07 -16.27
C PHE A 148 10.41 4.39 -15.39
N ILE A 149 10.23 4.42 -14.08
CA ILE A 149 11.05 3.68 -13.11
C ILE A 149 10.28 2.44 -12.74
N ILE A 150 10.82 1.27 -13.06
CA ILE A 150 10.12 -0.02 -12.98
C ILE A 150 10.82 -0.86 -11.92
N GLY A 151 10.15 -1.10 -10.80
CA GLY A 151 10.66 -1.88 -9.69
C GLY A 151 10.21 -3.34 -9.70
N GLY A 152 10.94 -4.17 -8.97
CA GLY A 152 10.64 -5.60 -8.81
C GLY A 152 10.44 -6.03 -7.36
N ASP A 153 10.14 -5.11 -6.42
CA ASP A 153 10.01 -5.40 -4.99
C ASP A 153 9.08 -4.40 -4.27
N GLU A 154 8.04 -3.91 -4.96
CA GLU A 154 7.09 -2.98 -4.36
C GLU A 154 6.24 -3.65 -3.29
N GLU A 155 5.78 -4.83 -3.58
CA GLU A 155 4.90 -5.64 -2.72
C GLU A 155 5.57 -6.18 -1.44
N ASN A 156 6.84 -5.84 -1.22
CA ASN A 156 7.62 -6.35 -0.09
C ASN A 156 8.37 -5.23 0.65
N LEU A 157 9.65 -5.00 0.33
CA LEU A 157 10.55 -4.15 1.12
C LEU A 157 11.11 -2.95 0.35
N TRP A 158 10.68 -2.71 -0.87
CA TRP A 158 11.11 -1.59 -1.72
C TRP A 158 12.62 -1.51 -1.97
N ARG A 159 13.32 -2.64 -1.90
CA ARG A 159 14.77 -2.70 -2.14
C ARG A 159 15.15 -2.25 -3.55
N CYS A 160 14.24 -2.40 -4.50
CA CYS A 160 14.40 -1.97 -5.88
C CYS A 160 14.56 -0.44 -6.00
N ILE A 161 13.70 0.34 -5.33
CA ILE A 161 13.79 1.81 -5.37
C ILE A 161 14.87 2.34 -4.44
N SER A 162 15.17 1.64 -3.35
CA SER A 162 16.35 1.94 -2.53
C SER A 162 17.62 1.80 -3.36
N LYS A 163 17.74 0.71 -4.15
CA LYS A 163 18.86 0.48 -5.06
C LYS A 163 18.96 1.56 -6.16
N TYR A 164 17.84 2.02 -6.72
CA TYR A 164 17.81 3.13 -7.68
C TYR A 164 18.47 4.40 -7.10
N THR A 165 18.14 4.71 -5.84
CA THR A 165 18.71 5.87 -5.14
C THR A 165 20.18 5.66 -4.78
N GLU A 166 20.56 4.46 -4.31
CA GLU A 166 21.95 4.10 -3.97
C GLU A 166 22.88 4.12 -5.20
N ASP A 167 22.38 3.74 -6.37
CA ASP A 167 23.13 3.80 -7.63
C ASP A 167 23.36 5.27 -8.10
N GLY A 168 22.77 6.24 -7.42
CA GLY A 168 22.92 7.67 -7.76
C GLY A 168 22.16 8.05 -9.02
N GLU A 169 21.13 7.31 -9.38
CA GLU A 169 20.27 7.63 -10.53
C GLU A 169 19.53 8.96 -10.29
N GLU A 170 19.25 9.65 -11.37
CA GLU A 170 18.60 10.95 -11.32
C GLU A 170 17.18 10.87 -10.75
N ILE A 171 16.89 11.69 -9.75
CA ILE A 171 15.57 11.76 -9.11
C ILE A 171 14.66 12.69 -9.89
N PRO A 172 13.46 12.25 -10.34
CA PRO A 172 12.48 13.10 -11.00
C PRO A 172 12.07 14.32 -10.15
N SER A 173 11.89 15.47 -10.80
CA SER A 173 11.45 16.71 -10.14
C SER A 173 9.96 16.67 -9.76
N MET A 174 9.18 15.86 -10.48
CA MET A 174 7.76 15.56 -10.22
C MET A 174 7.39 14.24 -10.89
N GLY A 175 6.28 13.64 -10.44
CA GLY A 175 5.81 12.42 -11.08
C GLY A 175 4.55 11.85 -10.48
N PHE A 176 4.20 10.64 -10.96
CA PHE A 176 3.11 9.87 -10.37
C PHE A 176 3.36 8.36 -10.53
N THR A 177 2.69 7.59 -9.68
CA THR A 177 2.53 6.15 -9.88
C THR A 177 1.10 5.86 -10.33
N PRO A 178 0.89 4.99 -11.33
CA PRO A 178 -0.45 4.58 -11.75
C PRO A 178 -1.09 3.53 -10.83
N ASP A 179 -0.43 3.19 -9.75
CA ASP A 179 -0.75 2.14 -8.80
C ASP A 179 -1.68 2.62 -7.68
N SER A 180 -2.91 3.02 -8.02
CA SER A 180 -3.93 3.46 -7.05
C SER A 180 -5.29 3.68 -7.71
N SER A 181 -6.06 4.61 -7.16
CA SER A 181 -7.36 5.03 -7.69
C SER A 181 -7.34 6.49 -8.14
N PHE A 182 -8.17 6.81 -9.15
CA PHE A 182 -8.52 8.19 -9.46
C PHE A 182 -9.40 8.80 -8.36
N PRO A 183 -9.43 10.16 -8.20
CA PRO A 183 -8.75 11.17 -9.05
C PRO A 183 -7.25 11.30 -8.86
N VAL A 184 -6.76 11.53 -7.66
CA VAL A 184 -5.34 11.61 -7.30
C VAL A 184 -5.21 11.43 -5.81
N THR A 185 -4.28 10.60 -5.36
CA THR A 185 -3.90 10.50 -3.95
C THR A 185 -2.66 11.35 -3.73
N ASN A 186 -2.86 12.53 -3.13
CA ASN A 186 -1.81 13.52 -2.91
C ASN A 186 -1.25 13.49 -1.48
N ALA A 187 -1.83 12.67 -0.61
CA ALA A 187 -1.42 12.52 0.78
C ALA A 187 -1.46 11.05 1.19
N GLU A 188 -0.35 10.54 1.72
CA GLU A 188 -0.28 9.21 2.31
C GLU A 188 0.35 9.29 3.70
N LYS A 189 -0.34 8.75 4.70
CA LYS A 189 0.10 8.81 6.10
C LYS A 189 1.46 8.17 6.29
N SER A 190 2.26 8.66 7.24
CA SER A 190 3.43 7.91 7.70
C SER A 190 2.98 6.58 8.31
N LEU A 191 3.86 5.60 8.21
CA LEU A 191 3.70 4.33 8.90
C LEU A 191 4.87 4.16 9.87
N VAL A 192 4.58 3.71 11.08
CA VAL A 192 5.58 3.09 11.94
C VAL A 192 4.98 1.84 12.59
N GLN A 193 5.70 0.73 12.46
CA GLN A 193 5.43 -0.49 13.20
C GLN A 193 6.46 -0.61 14.31
N PHE A 194 6.02 -0.95 15.49
CA PHE A 194 6.89 -1.03 16.66
C PHE A 194 6.41 -2.06 17.66
N TYR A 195 7.31 -2.49 18.49
CA TYR A 195 7.03 -3.31 19.66
C TYR A 195 7.24 -2.53 20.93
N LEU A 196 6.41 -2.80 21.93
CA LEU A 196 6.69 -2.49 23.33
C LEU A 196 7.03 -3.79 24.03
N ARG A 197 8.24 -3.85 24.59
CA ARG A 197 8.74 -5.04 25.29
C ARG A 197 8.84 -4.80 26.78
N GLY A 198 8.39 -5.78 27.54
CA GLY A 198 8.44 -5.74 29.00
C GLY A 198 8.81 -7.09 29.62
N LYS A 199 8.90 -7.12 30.95
CA LYS A 199 9.15 -8.34 31.71
C LYS A 199 7.98 -9.30 31.54
N GLY A 200 8.28 -10.60 31.64
CA GLY A 200 7.27 -11.65 31.65
C GLY A 200 6.45 -11.69 32.93
N SER A 201 5.35 -12.41 32.89
CA SER A 201 4.41 -12.64 33.97
C SER A 201 4.36 -14.12 34.34
N LYS A 202 4.44 -14.45 35.63
CA LYS A 202 4.26 -15.84 36.09
C LYS A 202 2.78 -16.22 36.26
N ASN A 203 1.91 -15.22 36.31
CA ASN A 203 0.49 -15.40 36.64
C ASN A 203 -0.45 -15.23 35.44
N LEU A 204 0.09 -14.85 34.29
CA LEU A 204 -0.66 -14.63 33.07
C LEU A 204 0.09 -15.19 31.88
N ASN A 205 -0.61 -15.93 31.04
CA ASN A 205 -0.09 -16.42 29.78
C ASN A 205 -1.11 -16.08 28.67
N LEU A 206 -0.71 -15.21 27.75
CA LEU A 206 -1.48 -14.81 26.58
C LEU A 206 -0.59 -14.93 25.34
N ALA A 207 -1.13 -15.47 24.27
CA ALA A 207 -0.45 -15.56 22.99
C ALA A 207 -1.49 -15.28 21.90
N ILE A 208 -1.60 -14.00 21.53
CA ILE A 208 -2.50 -13.52 20.51
C ILE A 208 -1.62 -12.92 19.41
N SER A 209 -1.27 -13.77 18.44
CA SER A 209 -0.42 -13.40 17.32
C SER A 209 -1.26 -13.14 16.08
N GLY A 210 -0.91 -12.10 15.34
CA GLY A 210 -1.56 -11.71 14.10
C GLY A 210 -0.67 -10.81 13.27
N ALA A 211 -1.11 -10.45 12.07
CA ALA A 211 -0.45 -9.43 11.29
C ALA A 211 -0.66 -8.07 11.96
N LEU A 212 0.41 -7.29 12.17
CA LEU A 212 0.34 -5.97 12.81
C LEU A 212 -0.61 -5.03 12.07
N ASN A 213 -0.67 -5.15 10.74
CA ASN A 213 -1.53 -4.34 9.87
C ASN A 213 -3.01 -4.78 9.84
N ALA A 214 -3.44 -5.65 10.75
CA ALA A 214 -4.84 -6.07 10.85
C ALA A 214 -5.34 -5.95 12.30
N VAL A 215 -6.53 -5.38 12.49
CA VAL A 215 -7.21 -5.35 13.78
C VAL A 215 -7.59 -6.76 14.19
N PRO A 216 -7.19 -7.26 15.37
CA PRO A 216 -7.56 -8.59 15.84
C PRO A 216 -9.06 -8.74 16.01
N GLY A 217 -9.65 -9.68 15.25
CA GLY A 217 -11.08 -10.01 15.35
C GLY A 217 -11.43 -10.95 16.49
N GLU A 218 -10.46 -11.65 17.04
CA GLU A 218 -10.62 -12.56 18.18
C GLU A 218 -9.41 -12.46 19.12
N ALA A 219 -9.64 -12.63 20.43
CA ALA A 219 -8.59 -12.71 21.44
C ALA A 219 -8.95 -13.78 22.48
N ASN A 220 -8.04 -14.72 22.68
CA ASN A 220 -8.29 -15.90 23.50
C ASN A 220 -7.63 -15.78 24.89
N TYR A 221 -8.37 -16.13 25.91
CA TYR A 221 -7.86 -16.38 27.27
C TYR A 221 -8.22 -17.82 27.66
N THR A 222 -7.26 -18.52 28.25
CA THR A 222 -7.48 -19.85 28.86
C THR A 222 -6.92 -19.86 30.26
N GLY A 223 -7.76 -20.17 31.26
CA GLY A 223 -7.30 -20.23 32.63
C GLY A 223 -8.41 -20.15 33.69
N GLU A 224 -8.02 -20.08 34.94
CA GLU A 224 -8.91 -20.12 36.11
C GLU A 224 -9.84 -18.89 36.23
N LEU A 225 -9.52 -17.79 35.53
CA LEU A 225 -10.33 -16.57 35.56
C LEU A 225 -11.47 -16.58 34.53
N ALA A 226 -11.66 -17.66 33.76
CA ALA A 226 -12.62 -17.70 32.66
C ALA A 226 -14.06 -17.35 33.08
N ASP A 227 -14.50 -17.80 34.26
CA ASP A 227 -15.83 -17.47 34.78
C ASP A 227 -15.96 -15.98 35.10
N LYS A 228 -15.00 -15.44 35.89
CA LYS A 228 -14.99 -14.01 36.23
C LYS A 228 -14.85 -13.13 35.01
N LEU A 229 -14.07 -13.57 34.03
CA LEU A 229 -13.85 -12.85 32.79
C LEU A 229 -15.16 -12.80 31.97
N SER A 230 -15.87 -13.92 31.83
CA SER A 230 -17.15 -13.95 31.14
C SER A 230 -18.20 -13.06 31.79
N ASP A 231 -18.31 -13.08 33.13
CA ASP A 231 -19.23 -12.21 33.87
C ASP A 231 -18.89 -10.71 33.61
N LYS A 232 -17.61 -10.37 33.57
CA LYS A 232 -17.19 -9.00 33.29
C LYS A 232 -17.44 -8.58 31.81
N LEU A 233 -17.25 -9.50 30.87
CA LEU A 233 -17.56 -9.23 29.46
C LEU A 233 -19.06 -8.97 29.25
N ASP A 234 -19.92 -9.68 29.99
CA ASP A 234 -21.37 -9.43 30.02
C ASP A 234 -21.67 -8.02 30.57
N GLU A 235 -21.06 -7.63 31.70
CA GLU A 235 -21.22 -6.29 32.29
C GLU A 235 -20.76 -5.18 31.32
N LEU A 236 -19.68 -5.42 30.55
CA LEU A 236 -19.14 -4.49 29.56
C LEU A 236 -19.89 -4.50 28.23
N ASN A 237 -20.86 -5.43 28.04
CA ASN A 237 -21.53 -5.70 26.77
C ASN A 237 -20.55 -5.99 25.63
N PHE A 238 -19.50 -6.77 25.91
CA PHE A 238 -18.55 -7.24 24.92
C PHE A 238 -18.94 -8.63 24.46
N GLU A 239 -18.95 -8.85 23.15
CA GLU A 239 -19.26 -10.15 22.55
C GLU A 239 -18.13 -11.14 22.78
N TYR A 240 -18.47 -12.37 23.18
CA TYR A 240 -17.51 -13.45 23.41
C TYR A 240 -18.13 -14.83 23.20
N LYS A 241 -17.27 -15.84 23.09
CA LYS A 241 -17.63 -17.27 23.18
C LYS A 241 -16.92 -17.86 24.40
N LYS A 242 -17.57 -18.79 25.07
CA LYS A 242 -16.98 -19.50 26.22
C LYS A 242 -17.10 -21.00 26.05
N GLU A 243 -15.97 -21.68 26.23
CA GLU A 243 -15.88 -23.16 26.24
C GLU A 243 -15.04 -23.58 27.44
N GLU A 244 -15.68 -24.17 28.44
CA GLU A 244 -15.05 -24.59 29.70
C GLU A 244 -14.23 -23.44 30.35
N ASN A 245 -12.91 -23.58 30.37
CA ASN A 245 -11.97 -22.59 30.92
C ASN A 245 -11.35 -21.66 29.85
N GLN A 246 -11.90 -21.66 28.63
CA GLN A 246 -11.48 -20.77 27.56
C GLN A 246 -12.56 -19.73 27.27
N VAL A 247 -12.12 -18.47 27.10
CA VAL A 247 -12.95 -17.35 26.66
C VAL A 247 -12.33 -16.74 25.41
N THR A 248 -13.11 -16.65 24.34
CA THR A 248 -12.73 -15.98 23.09
C THR A 248 -13.50 -14.67 22.99
N VAL A 249 -12.83 -13.55 23.19
CA VAL A 249 -13.42 -12.21 23.03
C VAL A 249 -13.53 -11.89 21.54
N ILE A 250 -14.69 -11.40 21.12
CA ILE A 250 -15.00 -11.10 19.72
C ILE A 250 -14.82 -9.60 19.45
N GLY A 251 -14.11 -9.29 18.39
CA GLY A 251 -13.92 -7.97 17.81
C GLY A 251 -14.46 -7.88 16.38
N LYS A 252 -14.01 -6.86 15.66
CA LYS A 252 -14.30 -6.67 14.24
C LYS A 252 -13.01 -6.42 13.48
N ARG A 253 -12.61 -7.39 12.68
CA ARG A 253 -11.39 -7.31 11.87
C ARG A 253 -11.56 -6.27 10.76
N VAL A 254 -10.57 -5.39 10.63
CA VAL A 254 -10.38 -4.44 9.52
C VAL A 254 -8.87 -4.25 9.31
N HIS A 255 -8.47 -3.62 8.23
CA HIS A 255 -7.08 -3.22 8.04
C HIS A 255 -6.68 -2.10 9.03
N ALA A 256 -5.44 -2.08 9.52
CA ALA A 256 -4.94 -1.11 10.52
C ALA A 256 -5.09 0.36 10.08
N ALA A 257 -4.98 0.64 8.78
CA ALA A 257 -5.26 1.97 8.23
C ALA A 257 -6.69 2.49 8.49
N SER A 258 -7.61 1.59 8.85
CA SER A 258 -9.00 1.88 9.21
C SER A 258 -9.34 1.34 10.61
N ALA A 259 -8.38 1.29 11.52
CA ALA A 259 -8.57 0.73 12.85
C ALA A 259 -9.72 1.39 13.62
N ASP A 260 -9.97 2.67 13.37
CA ASP A 260 -11.11 3.44 13.89
C ASP A 260 -12.50 2.84 13.55
N LYS A 261 -12.58 2.03 12.49
CA LYS A 261 -13.81 1.34 12.04
C LYS A 261 -13.89 -0.11 12.50
N GLY A 262 -12.82 -0.58 13.13
CA GLY A 262 -12.69 -1.92 13.70
C GLY A 262 -13.12 -1.99 15.15
N ILE A 263 -12.99 -3.19 15.73
CA ILE A 263 -13.13 -3.44 17.17
C ILE A 263 -11.99 -4.38 17.55
N ASN A 264 -11.04 -3.89 18.34
CA ASN A 264 -9.87 -4.65 18.73
C ASN A 264 -10.21 -5.61 19.87
N ALA A 265 -10.12 -6.91 19.61
CA ALA A 265 -10.44 -7.94 20.59
C ALA A 265 -9.40 -7.99 21.74
N ILE A 266 -8.13 -7.66 21.48
CA ILE A 266 -7.07 -7.59 22.52
C ILE A 266 -7.39 -6.49 23.51
N GLU A 267 -7.75 -5.29 23.03
CA GLU A 267 -8.10 -4.16 23.92
C GLU A 267 -9.29 -4.49 24.80
N ARG A 268 -10.33 -5.15 24.25
CA ARG A 268 -11.48 -5.62 25.03
C ARG A 268 -11.09 -6.65 26.08
N LEU A 269 -10.27 -7.62 25.72
CA LEU A 269 -9.78 -8.65 26.64
C LEU A 269 -8.97 -8.02 27.80
N CYS A 270 -7.99 -7.18 27.48
CA CYS A 270 -7.18 -6.51 28.51
C CYS A 270 -8.02 -5.59 29.41
N LYS A 271 -9.01 -4.89 28.84
CA LYS A 271 -9.95 -4.08 29.61
C LYS A 271 -10.72 -4.91 30.63
N ALA A 272 -11.25 -6.05 30.24
CA ALA A 272 -11.97 -6.95 31.13
C ALA A 272 -11.06 -7.60 32.18
N LEU A 273 -9.85 -8.05 31.80
CA LEU A 273 -8.86 -8.60 32.73
C LEU A 273 -8.42 -7.56 33.78
N TYR A 274 -8.21 -6.31 33.37
CA TYR A 274 -7.89 -5.22 34.28
C TYR A 274 -9.02 -4.98 35.30
N GLU A 275 -10.26 -4.95 34.86
CA GLU A 275 -11.43 -4.69 35.72
C GLU A 275 -11.75 -5.83 36.71
N ILE A 276 -11.38 -7.07 36.39
CA ILE A 276 -11.46 -8.18 37.36
C ILE A 276 -10.26 -8.26 38.30
N GLY A 277 -9.31 -7.31 38.21
CA GLY A 277 -8.22 -7.13 39.14
C GLY A 277 -6.92 -7.87 38.80
N VAL A 278 -6.70 -8.24 37.52
CA VAL A 278 -5.42 -8.76 37.07
C VAL A 278 -4.35 -7.65 37.19
N LYS A 279 -3.31 -7.94 38.00
CA LYS A 279 -2.20 -7.00 38.26
C LYS A 279 -1.03 -7.35 37.33
N ASP A 280 -1.07 -6.83 36.15
CA ASP A 280 -0.02 -6.99 35.15
C ASP A 280 0.17 -5.65 34.44
N ASP A 281 1.40 -5.17 34.26
CA ASP A 281 1.69 -3.84 33.74
C ASP A 281 1.30 -3.71 32.27
N VAL A 282 1.41 -4.79 31.50
CA VAL A 282 0.99 -4.81 30.08
C VAL A 282 -0.53 -4.73 29.95
N VAL A 283 -1.26 -5.55 30.72
CA VAL A 283 -2.72 -5.49 30.77
C VAL A 283 -3.20 -4.10 31.19
N ARG A 284 -2.55 -3.51 32.19
CA ARG A 284 -2.84 -2.15 32.65
C ARG A 284 -2.57 -1.10 31.58
N PHE A 285 -1.41 -1.18 30.90
CA PHE A 285 -1.06 -0.27 29.81
C PHE A 285 -2.14 -0.30 28.71
N VAL A 286 -2.50 -1.50 28.24
CA VAL A 286 -3.53 -1.63 27.20
C VAL A 286 -4.87 -1.12 27.68
N ALA A 287 -5.33 -1.51 28.87
CA ALA A 287 -6.62 -1.09 29.41
C ALA A 287 -6.75 0.43 29.64
N GLU A 288 -5.66 1.08 30.03
CA GLU A 288 -5.65 2.49 30.36
C GLU A 288 -5.34 3.39 29.15
N LEU A 289 -4.45 2.97 28.23
CA LEU A 289 -3.86 3.82 27.21
C LEU A 289 -4.10 3.39 25.77
N SER A 290 -4.37 2.09 25.50
CA SER A 290 -4.56 1.64 24.12
C SER A 290 -5.98 1.95 23.64
N ASP A 291 -6.05 2.54 22.47
CA ASP A 291 -7.27 2.67 21.65
C ASP A 291 -6.88 2.84 20.17
N SER A 292 -7.78 2.49 19.29
CA SER A 292 -7.54 2.44 17.84
C SER A 292 -7.15 3.77 17.17
N VAL A 293 -7.25 4.88 17.91
CA VAL A 293 -6.89 6.24 17.44
C VAL A 293 -5.82 6.92 18.30
N GLY A 294 -5.24 6.18 19.25
CA GLY A 294 -4.17 6.66 20.11
C GLY A 294 -4.50 7.89 20.96
N SER A 295 -5.79 8.09 21.28
CA SER A 295 -6.28 9.34 21.89
C SER A 295 -5.66 9.65 23.24
N LYS A 296 -5.19 8.63 23.97
CA LYS A 296 -4.57 8.76 25.28
C LYS A 296 -3.04 8.81 25.24
N ILE A 297 -2.45 8.40 24.11
CA ILE A 297 -1.02 8.42 23.86
C ILE A 297 -0.62 9.74 23.22
N LEU A 298 -1.21 10.08 22.08
CA LEU A 298 -1.01 11.33 21.35
C LEU A 298 -2.36 12.03 21.09
N PRO A 299 -2.90 12.78 22.06
CA PRO A 299 -4.21 13.43 21.94
C PRO A 299 -4.26 14.42 20.77
N ASN A 300 -5.42 14.49 20.10
CA ASN A 300 -5.68 15.40 18.99
C ASN A 300 -4.75 15.24 17.79
N CYS A 301 -4.18 14.05 17.58
CA CYS A 301 -3.40 13.74 16.39
C CYS A 301 -4.34 13.56 15.19
N ILE A 302 -4.72 14.67 14.59
CA ILE A 302 -5.64 14.79 13.44
C ILE A 302 -5.24 15.98 12.57
N ASP A 303 -5.34 15.83 11.26
CA ASP A 303 -5.22 16.95 10.33
C ASP A 303 -6.38 17.02 9.33
N ASP A 304 -6.49 18.16 8.64
CA ASP A 304 -7.53 18.47 7.66
C ASP A 304 -7.27 17.83 6.28
N VAL A 305 -6.11 17.20 6.08
CA VAL A 305 -5.72 16.57 4.81
C VAL A 305 -5.94 15.06 4.87
N SER A 306 -5.37 14.41 5.90
CA SER A 306 -5.32 12.95 5.98
C SER A 306 -6.11 12.36 7.16
N GLY A 307 -6.76 13.22 7.96
CA GLY A 307 -7.65 12.79 9.03
C GLY A 307 -6.91 12.37 10.31
N ILE A 308 -7.44 11.36 11.00
CA ILE A 308 -7.02 10.98 12.34
C ILE A 308 -5.88 9.95 12.35
N LEU A 309 -5.05 9.95 13.41
CA LEU A 309 -4.14 8.85 13.72
C LEU A 309 -4.91 7.52 13.81
N THR A 310 -4.35 6.45 13.28
CA THR A 310 -4.75 5.10 13.67
C THR A 310 -3.60 4.40 14.37
N LEU A 311 -3.91 3.68 15.45
CA LEU A 311 -2.95 2.97 16.29
C LEU A 311 -3.52 1.57 16.61
N ASN A 312 -3.11 0.58 15.85
CA ASN A 312 -3.61 -0.78 15.99
C ASN A 312 -2.68 -1.64 16.84
N LEU A 313 -3.18 -2.20 17.91
CA LEU A 313 -2.53 -3.28 18.64
C LEU A 313 -2.84 -4.61 17.92
N GLY A 314 -1.89 -5.11 17.12
CA GLY A 314 -2.05 -6.31 16.29
C GLY A 314 -1.61 -7.60 16.98
N GLU A 315 -0.71 -7.50 17.97
CA GLU A 315 -0.13 -8.65 18.67
C GLU A 315 0.00 -8.39 20.17
N LEU A 316 -0.28 -9.42 20.97
CA LEU A 316 -0.04 -9.44 22.41
C LEU A 316 0.49 -10.81 22.82
N ILE A 317 1.71 -10.82 23.37
CA ILE A 317 2.33 -12.00 23.98
C ILE A 317 2.67 -11.65 25.42
N ILE A 318 2.25 -12.48 26.37
CA ILE A 318 2.68 -12.44 27.77
C ILE A 318 3.00 -13.88 28.17
N ASN A 319 4.24 -14.14 28.58
CA ASN A 319 4.69 -15.42 29.10
C ASN A 319 5.63 -15.21 30.31
N GLU A 320 6.19 -16.28 30.86
CA GLU A 320 7.07 -16.18 32.05
C GLU A 320 8.34 -15.36 31.83
N ASN A 321 8.81 -15.24 30.59
CA ASN A 321 10.09 -14.63 30.26
C ASN A 321 9.96 -13.18 29.78
N GLU A 322 8.94 -12.89 28.99
CA GLU A 322 8.76 -11.60 28.31
C GLU A 322 7.29 -11.25 28.08
N SER A 323 7.06 -9.99 27.83
CA SER A 323 5.80 -9.46 27.32
C SER A 323 6.06 -8.61 26.09
N ILE A 324 5.24 -8.78 25.04
CA ILE A 324 5.36 -8.09 23.75
C ILE A 324 4.00 -7.53 23.35
N LEU A 325 3.98 -6.26 22.99
CA LEU A 325 2.88 -5.58 22.34
C LEU A 325 3.34 -5.13 20.95
N GLY A 326 2.69 -5.59 19.89
CA GLY A 326 3.01 -5.21 18.51
C GLY A 326 1.99 -4.23 17.94
N TYR A 327 2.45 -3.07 17.49
CA TYR A 327 1.63 -2.00 16.98
C TYR A 327 1.90 -1.69 15.49
N ASP A 328 0.83 -1.36 14.75
CA ASP A 328 0.88 -0.67 13.44
C ASP A 328 0.20 0.69 13.60
N SER A 329 0.87 1.75 13.20
CA SER A 329 0.31 3.10 13.27
C SER A 329 0.33 3.81 11.92
N ARG A 330 -0.72 4.64 11.66
CA ARG A 330 -0.81 5.49 10.48
C ARG A 330 -0.98 6.93 10.93
N ILE A 331 0.11 7.69 10.79
CA ILE A 331 0.24 9.03 11.37
C ILE A 331 -0.16 10.06 10.32
N PRO A 332 -1.05 11.02 10.64
CA PRO A 332 -1.47 12.08 9.72
C PRO A 332 -0.29 12.89 9.17
N VAL A 333 -0.39 13.34 7.91
CA VAL A 333 0.73 13.90 7.15
C VAL A 333 1.31 15.20 7.72
N LYS A 334 0.57 15.90 8.58
CA LYS A 334 1.07 17.11 9.29
C LYS A 334 1.79 16.80 10.60
N TYR A 335 1.92 15.53 10.97
CA TYR A 335 2.66 15.06 12.13
C TYR A 335 3.87 14.23 11.68
N THR A 336 4.92 14.24 12.49
CA THR A 336 6.09 13.40 12.24
C THR A 336 5.99 12.07 12.98
N ILE A 337 6.77 11.09 12.55
CA ILE A 337 6.88 9.80 13.24
C ILE A 337 7.36 10.01 14.68
N GLU A 338 8.34 10.89 14.86
CA GLU A 338 8.94 11.23 16.17
C GLU A 338 7.90 11.77 17.15
N ASN A 339 6.86 12.50 16.69
CA ASN A 339 5.77 12.94 17.57
C ASN A 339 5.07 11.76 18.25
N LEU A 340 4.80 10.68 17.51
CA LEU A 340 4.19 9.48 18.07
C LEU A 340 5.19 8.69 18.91
N GLU A 341 6.41 8.50 18.42
CA GLU A 341 7.45 7.75 19.16
C GLU A 341 7.72 8.34 20.53
N ASP A 342 7.94 9.65 20.61
CA ASP A 342 8.21 10.33 21.88
C ASP A 342 7.04 10.19 22.84
N ALA A 343 5.81 10.33 22.34
CA ALA A 343 4.61 10.14 23.15
C ALA A 343 4.46 8.69 23.64
N VAL A 344 4.73 7.70 22.79
CA VAL A 344 4.69 6.27 23.16
C VAL A 344 5.77 5.96 24.18
N LYS A 345 7.02 6.39 23.98
CA LYS A 345 8.14 6.18 24.90
C LYS A 345 7.88 6.80 26.28
N GLU A 346 7.34 8.03 26.30
CA GLU A 346 6.95 8.69 27.57
C GLU A 346 5.92 7.87 28.34
N LYS A 347 4.84 7.43 27.67
CA LYS A 347 3.78 6.65 28.32
C LYS A 347 4.25 5.26 28.74
N ALA A 348 4.98 4.55 27.85
CA ALA A 348 5.47 3.18 28.07
C ALA A 348 6.42 3.09 29.28
N SER A 349 7.24 4.11 29.52
CA SER A 349 8.17 4.16 30.65
C SER A 349 7.48 4.05 32.02
N GLY A 350 6.24 4.49 32.13
CA GLY A 350 5.42 4.37 33.37
C GLY A 350 4.91 2.94 33.64
N TYR A 351 5.18 2.00 32.74
CA TYR A 351 4.74 0.60 32.79
C TYR A 351 5.90 -0.38 32.59
N ASP A 352 7.14 0.07 32.78
CA ASP A 352 8.36 -0.75 32.56
C ASP A 352 8.39 -1.40 31.15
N LEU A 353 7.90 -0.66 30.12
CA LEU A 353 7.89 -1.09 28.72
C LEU A 353 8.93 -0.30 27.92
N GLU A 354 9.70 -1.00 27.09
CA GLU A 354 10.72 -0.45 26.20
C GLU A 354 10.22 -0.44 24.75
N PHE A 355 10.44 0.68 24.06
CA PHE A 355 10.07 0.85 22.66
C PHE A 355 11.16 0.29 21.75
N GLU A 356 10.75 -0.52 20.76
CA GLU A 356 11.60 -1.07 19.70
C GLU A 356 10.93 -0.83 18.35
N GLU A 357 11.53 0.02 17.51
CA GLU A 357 11.05 0.22 16.14
C GLU A 357 11.28 -1.05 15.31
N PHE A 358 10.27 -1.45 14.53
CA PHE A 358 10.34 -2.57 13.61
C PHE A 358 10.45 -2.12 12.16
N ASP A 359 9.59 -1.17 11.75
CA ASP A 359 9.58 -0.64 10.38
C ASP A 359 9.03 0.78 10.35
N ARG A 360 9.46 1.60 9.38
CA ARG A 360 8.95 2.94 9.15
C ARG A 360 8.89 3.33 7.68
N LEU A 361 7.86 4.09 7.33
CA LEU A 361 7.75 4.79 6.06
C LEU A 361 7.34 6.25 6.30
N LYS A 362 8.05 7.18 5.69
CA LYS A 362 7.71 8.61 5.77
C LYS A 362 6.34 8.90 5.15
N SER A 363 5.70 9.99 5.54
CA SER A 363 4.49 10.46 4.85
C SER A 363 4.83 10.99 3.46
N LEU A 364 3.83 10.94 2.59
CA LEU A 364 3.80 11.68 1.34
C LEU A 364 2.75 12.80 1.47
N TYR A 365 3.10 14.01 1.08
CA TYR A 365 2.13 15.09 0.94
C TYR A 365 2.58 16.09 -0.12
N VAL A 366 1.80 16.19 -1.19
CA VAL A 366 1.93 17.21 -2.21
C VAL A 366 0.74 18.16 -2.10
N PRO A 367 0.97 19.47 -1.87
CA PRO A 367 -0.12 20.43 -1.68
C PRO A 367 -1.14 20.43 -2.85
N ALA A 368 -2.42 20.48 -2.52
CA ALA A 368 -3.50 20.47 -3.52
C ALA A 368 -3.47 21.67 -4.48
N ASP A 369 -2.81 22.77 -4.09
CA ASP A 369 -2.63 23.95 -4.91
C ASP A 369 -1.34 23.94 -5.76
N SER A 370 -0.54 22.86 -5.71
CA SER A 370 0.63 22.68 -6.58
C SER A 370 0.21 22.50 -8.04
N ASP A 371 1.11 22.84 -8.96
CA ASP A 371 0.85 22.72 -10.40
C ASP A 371 0.67 21.27 -10.82
N LEU A 372 1.38 20.34 -10.19
CA LEU A 372 1.20 18.90 -10.41
C LEU A 372 -0.25 18.49 -10.11
N ILE A 373 -0.74 18.74 -8.90
CA ILE A 373 -2.08 18.33 -8.48
C ILE A 373 -3.15 19.00 -9.32
N LYS A 374 -3.08 20.31 -9.53
CA LYS A 374 -4.03 21.06 -10.37
C LYS A 374 -4.10 20.47 -11.78
N THR A 375 -2.96 20.12 -12.36
CA THR A 375 -2.91 19.55 -13.70
C THR A 375 -3.60 18.17 -13.75
N LEU A 376 -3.24 17.26 -12.82
CA LEU A 376 -3.81 15.92 -12.76
C LEU A 376 -5.33 15.96 -12.52
N VAL A 377 -5.78 16.75 -11.54
CA VAL A 377 -7.20 16.95 -11.24
C VAL A 377 -7.95 17.51 -12.44
N SER A 378 -7.44 18.57 -13.06
CA SER A 378 -8.07 19.21 -14.23
C SER A 378 -8.24 18.24 -15.40
N VAL A 379 -7.25 17.38 -15.65
CA VAL A 379 -7.36 16.35 -16.71
C VAL A 379 -8.41 15.31 -16.34
N TYR A 380 -8.40 14.82 -15.11
CA TYR A 380 -9.38 13.84 -14.65
C TYR A 380 -10.81 14.37 -14.76
N GLU A 381 -11.08 15.57 -14.28
CA GLU A 381 -12.40 16.21 -14.34
C GLU A 381 -12.86 16.44 -15.78
N GLN A 382 -11.96 16.92 -16.65
CA GLN A 382 -12.26 17.12 -18.07
C GLN A 382 -12.64 15.81 -18.77
N GLU A 383 -11.91 14.73 -18.46
CA GLU A 383 -12.05 13.46 -19.19
C GLU A 383 -13.18 12.58 -18.64
N THR A 384 -13.56 12.76 -17.38
CA THR A 384 -14.58 11.93 -16.72
C THR A 384 -15.89 12.66 -16.44
N GLY A 385 -15.84 13.97 -16.28
CA GLY A 385 -16.96 14.76 -15.76
C GLY A 385 -17.24 14.53 -14.27
N LEU A 386 -16.37 13.78 -13.57
CA LEU A 386 -16.47 13.51 -12.14
C LEU A 386 -15.68 14.55 -11.35
N GLU A 387 -16.03 14.72 -10.08
CA GLU A 387 -15.29 15.60 -9.16
C GLU A 387 -13.88 15.05 -8.89
N GLY A 388 -12.88 15.92 -8.98
CA GLY A 388 -11.46 15.60 -8.84
C GLY A 388 -10.85 15.93 -7.48
N THR A 389 -11.64 15.94 -6.41
CA THR A 389 -11.14 16.20 -5.05
C THR A 389 -9.98 15.24 -4.71
N PRO A 390 -8.77 15.76 -4.39
CA PRO A 390 -7.64 14.91 -4.03
C PRO A 390 -7.93 14.02 -2.84
N LEU A 391 -7.39 12.81 -2.86
CA LEU A 391 -7.60 11.76 -1.85
C LEU A 391 -6.41 11.68 -0.89
N SER A 392 -6.69 11.18 0.31
CA SER A 392 -5.66 10.73 1.22
C SER A 392 -5.75 9.23 1.47
N SER A 393 -4.61 8.58 1.67
CA SER A 393 -4.50 7.15 1.96
C SER A 393 -3.79 6.88 3.29
N GLY A 394 -4.25 5.87 4.01
CA GLY A 394 -3.49 5.26 5.11
C GLY A 394 -2.56 4.15 4.64
N GLY A 395 -2.62 3.77 3.35
CA GLY A 395 -1.69 2.85 2.70
C GLY A 395 -0.42 3.53 2.23
N ALA A 396 0.40 2.78 1.53
CA ALA A 396 1.62 3.26 0.90
C ALA A 396 1.65 2.77 -0.55
N THR A 397 2.09 3.63 -1.44
CA THR A 397 2.39 3.30 -2.83
C THR A 397 3.81 3.74 -3.17
N TYR A 398 4.32 3.34 -4.31
CA TYR A 398 5.62 3.81 -4.81
C TYR A 398 5.76 5.34 -4.85
N ALA A 399 4.67 6.09 -4.87
CA ALA A 399 4.72 7.55 -4.80
C ALA A 399 5.56 8.06 -3.62
N LYS A 400 5.54 7.35 -2.46
CA LYS A 400 6.34 7.71 -1.28
C LYS A 400 7.86 7.62 -1.47
N ALA A 401 8.30 6.88 -2.46
CA ALA A 401 9.73 6.69 -2.70
C ALA A 401 10.42 7.97 -3.18
N LEU A 402 9.68 8.87 -3.82
CA LEU A 402 10.20 10.10 -4.40
C LEU A 402 9.44 11.32 -3.85
N ASP A 403 10.16 12.42 -3.65
CA ASP A 403 9.54 13.70 -3.32
C ASP A 403 8.75 14.23 -4.54
N ASN A 404 7.67 14.99 -4.31
CA ASN A 404 6.81 15.53 -5.35
C ASN A 404 6.27 14.47 -6.35
N CYS A 405 5.99 13.27 -5.85
CA CYS A 405 5.34 12.20 -6.58
C CYS A 405 3.99 11.89 -5.92
N VAL A 406 3.00 11.45 -6.69
CA VAL A 406 1.64 11.17 -6.19
C VAL A 406 1.10 9.91 -6.83
N ALA A 407 0.07 9.29 -6.24
CA ALA A 407 -0.61 8.19 -6.90
C ALA A 407 -1.79 8.72 -7.74
N PHE A 408 -1.92 8.24 -9.00
CA PHE A 408 -2.87 8.77 -9.96
C PHE A 408 -3.45 7.67 -10.85
N GLY A 409 -4.60 7.12 -10.47
CA GLY A 409 -5.24 6.00 -11.18
C GLY A 409 -4.48 4.67 -10.93
N ALA A 410 -4.81 3.58 -11.66
CA ALA A 410 -5.70 3.50 -12.82
C ALA A 410 -7.17 3.24 -12.49
N MET A 411 -7.52 2.89 -11.25
CA MET A 411 -8.85 2.44 -10.89
C MET A 411 -9.81 3.62 -10.74
N PHE A 412 -10.96 3.55 -11.39
CA PHE A 412 -12.02 4.54 -11.22
C PHE A 412 -12.84 4.24 -9.95
N PRO A 413 -13.55 5.24 -9.37
CA PRO A 413 -14.35 5.05 -8.15
C PRO A 413 -15.45 3.99 -8.25
N PHE A 414 -15.85 3.64 -9.48
CA PHE A 414 -16.87 2.64 -9.78
C PHE A 414 -16.30 1.28 -10.21
N ASP A 415 -14.96 1.15 -10.30
CA ASP A 415 -14.34 -0.13 -10.60
C ASP A 415 -14.37 -1.05 -9.38
N GLU A 416 -14.47 -2.34 -9.64
CA GLU A 416 -14.33 -3.34 -8.61
C GLU A 416 -12.84 -3.52 -8.27
N LYS A 417 -12.51 -3.38 -7.00
CA LYS A 417 -11.16 -3.60 -6.50
C LYS A 417 -10.93 -5.08 -6.29
N THR A 418 -10.10 -5.67 -7.14
CA THR A 418 -9.76 -7.09 -7.13
C THR A 418 -8.26 -7.33 -6.95
N GLU A 419 -7.48 -6.26 -6.75
CA GLU A 419 -6.07 -6.34 -6.36
C GLU A 419 -5.91 -7.21 -5.10
N HIS A 420 -4.85 -8.01 -5.04
CA HIS A 420 -4.54 -8.95 -3.96
C HIS A 420 -5.59 -10.05 -3.69
N GLN A 421 -6.62 -10.17 -4.55
CA GLN A 421 -7.69 -11.18 -4.41
C GLN A 421 -7.59 -12.24 -5.50
N GLU A 422 -8.27 -13.37 -5.30
CA GLU A 422 -8.48 -14.35 -6.36
C GLU A 422 -9.40 -13.73 -7.43
N ASN A 423 -9.17 -14.09 -8.69
CA ASN A 423 -9.86 -13.54 -9.87
C ASN A 423 -9.59 -12.05 -10.14
N GLU A 424 -8.41 -11.58 -9.78
CA GLU A 424 -7.96 -10.25 -10.18
C GLU A 424 -8.17 -10.06 -11.68
N ARG A 425 -8.70 -8.87 -12.03
CA ARG A 425 -9.04 -8.53 -13.42
C ARG A 425 -9.10 -7.02 -13.61
N ILE A 426 -8.80 -6.58 -14.83
CA ILE A 426 -8.96 -5.17 -15.20
C ILE A 426 -9.96 -5.01 -16.33
N ASN A 427 -10.81 -3.98 -16.24
CA ASN A 427 -11.76 -3.64 -17.30
C ASN A 427 -11.02 -2.95 -18.45
N ILE A 428 -11.11 -3.53 -19.66
CA ILE A 428 -10.39 -3.05 -20.85
C ILE A 428 -10.78 -1.61 -21.20
N LYS A 429 -12.08 -1.27 -21.16
CA LYS A 429 -12.55 0.09 -21.50
C LYS A 429 -12.05 1.12 -20.52
N ASN A 430 -12.03 0.78 -19.24
CA ASN A 430 -11.55 1.66 -18.18
C ASN A 430 -10.03 1.84 -18.26
N LEU A 431 -9.29 0.78 -18.58
CA LEU A 431 -7.84 0.86 -18.80
C LEU A 431 -7.51 1.76 -20.01
N ILE A 432 -8.24 1.65 -21.11
CA ILE A 432 -8.08 2.55 -22.27
C ILE A 432 -8.40 3.99 -21.85
N LYS A 433 -9.46 4.21 -21.07
CA LYS A 433 -9.78 5.54 -20.56
C LYS A 433 -8.73 6.10 -19.61
N ALA A 434 -8.15 5.28 -18.75
CA ALA A 434 -7.00 5.66 -17.92
C ALA A 434 -5.80 6.04 -18.79
N THR A 435 -5.54 5.31 -19.88
CA THR A 435 -4.47 5.63 -20.84
C THR A 435 -4.69 7.01 -21.49
N GLU A 436 -5.93 7.37 -21.86
CA GLU A 436 -6.24 8.72 -22.36
C GLU A 436 -5.93 9.79 -21.30
N ILE A 437 -6.33 9.55 -20.05
CA ILE A 437 -6.06 10.47 -18.92
C ILE A 437 -4.56 10.63 -18.71
N TYR A 438 -3.79 9.55 -18.67
CA TYR A 438 -2.33 9.60 -18.53
C TYR A 438 -1.68 10.35 -19.68
N ALA A 439 -2.11 10.12 -20.92
CA ALA A 439 -1.55 10.82 -22.08
C ALA A 439 -1.78 12.34 -22.00
N LEU A 440 -2.97 12.77 -21.61
CA LEU A 440 -3.27 14.19 -21.44
C LEU A 440 -2.57 14.79 -20.21
N ALA A 441 -2.45 14.04 -19.12
CA ALA A 441 -1.71 14.47 -17.94
C ALA A 441 -0.24 14.72 -18.29
N VAL A 442 0.44 13.74 -18.88
CA VAL A 442 1.84 13.90 -19.30
C VAL A 442 1.99 15.04 -20.33
N TYR A 443 1.09 15.12 -21.31
CA TYR A 443 1.11 16.22 -22.28
C TYR A 443 1.09 17.59 -21.62
N ARG A 444 0.23 17.79 -20.61
CA ARG A 444 0.15 19.07 -19.89
C ARG A 444 1.34 19.32 -18.97
N LEU A 445 1.85 18.26 -18.30
CA LEU A 445 3.05 18.36 -17.46
C LEU A 445 4.30 18.73 -18.29
N LEU A 446 4.38 18.30 -19.55
CA LEU A 446 5.43 18.71 -20.48
C LEU A 446 5.36 20.20 -20.83
N CYS A 447 4.21 20.86 -20.64
CA CYS A 447 4.00 22.28 -20.94
C CYS A 447 4.19 23.21 -19.72
N LEU A 448 4.32 22.66 -18.51
CA LEU A 448 4.64 23.43 -17.31
C LEU A 448 6.09 23.87 -17.34
#